data_172b8741a07feb9ecca5c79dbd02b1c5
#
_entry.id   172b8741a07feb9ecca5c79dbd02b1c5
#
_cell.length_a   1.000
_cell.length_b   1.000
_cell.length_c   1.000
_cell.angle_alpha   90.00
_cell.angle_beta   90.00
_cell.angle_gamma   90.00
#
_symmetry.space_group_name_H-M   'P 1'
#
loop_
_entity.id
_entity.type
_entity.pdbx_description
1 polymer ?
#
loop_
_entity_poly.entity_id
_entity_poly.type
_entity_poly.pdbx_seq_one_letter_code
_entity_poly.pdbx_strand_id
1 'polypeptide(L)'
;MKILIMGLPGSGKTTLAQMIAPRLNAVWLNADEIRKQADDWDFTPEGRKRQSLRMWTLAEEAMEKNRTVVADFICPTKETREQFNADYVVWMDTIKECRFEDTNKMFEEPTEYNFRVTSKDAEMWAYLITQEVRDLIWLEQKRKA
;
A
#
# COMPACT_ATOMS: atom_id res chain seq x y z
N MET A 1 -9.81 1.31 8.60
CA MET A 1 -9.49 1.79 7.24
C MET A 1 -8.27 1.05 6.72
N LYS A 2 -8.34 0.62 5.49
CA LYS A 2 -7.28 -0.13 4.82
C LYS A 2 -6.64 0.76 3.75
N ILE A 3 -5.37 1.11 3.94
CA ILE A 3 -4.62 2.05 3.09
C ILE A 3 -3.59 1.25 2.30
N LEU A 4 -3.58 1.41 0.99
CA LEU A 4 -2.59 0.81 0.10
C LEU A 4 -1.63 1.89 -0.40
N ILE A 5 -0.33 1.65 -0.21
CA ILE A 5 0.72 2.44 -0.84
C ILE A 5 1.34 1.55 -1.91
N MET A 6 1.13 1.87 -3.16
CA MET A 6 1.51 1.05 -4.30
C MET A 6 2.45 1.79 -5.25
N GLY A 7 3.19 1.05 -6.02
CA GLY A 7 4.10 1.58 -7.01
C GLY A 7 5.26 0.64 -7.31
N LEU A 8 6.09 1.05 -8.25
CA LEU A 8 7.28 0.27 -8.66
C LEU A 8 8.30 0.14 -7.52
N PRO A 9 9.12 -0.92 -7.52
CA PRO A 9 10.27 -1.01 -6.61
C PRO A 9 11.15 0.23 -6.73
N GLY A 10 11.58 0.78 -5.60
CA GLY A 10 12.41 2.00 -5.56
C GLY A 10 11.64 3.30 -5.65
N SER A 11 10.32 3.26 -5.68
CA SER A 11 9.49 4.49 -5.75
C SER A 11 9.35 5.24 -4.42
N GLY A 12 9.75 4.64 -3.30
CA GLY A 12 9.68 5.28 -1.98
C GLY A 12 8.52 4.83 -1.10
N LYS A 13 7.88 3.72 -1.42
CA LYS A 13 6.72 3.19 -0.68
C LYS A 13 7.04 2.96 0.79
N THR A 14 8.15 2.27 1.07
CA THR A 14 8.54 1.92 2.44
C THR A 14 8.83 3.15 3.28
N THR A 15 9.55 4.13 2.72
CA THR A 15 9.85 5.38 3.40
C THR A 15 8.59 6.13 3.78
N LEU A 16 7.63 6.21 2.86
CA LEU A 16 6.36 6.89 3.12
C LEU A 16 5.52 6.12 4.15
N ALA A 17 5.40 4.82 4.00
CA ALA A 17 4.65 3.96 4.94
C ALA A 17 5.20 4.05 6.36
N GLN A 18 6.51 4.05 6.50
CA GLN A 18 7.20 4.18 7.78
C GLN A 18 6.84 5.47 8.51
N MET A 19 6.58 6.54 7.76
CA MET A 19 6.16 7.82 8.32
C MET A 19 4.67 7.89 8.63
N ILE A 20 3.85 7.33 7.76
CA ILE A 20 2.38 7.43 7.89
C ILE A 20 1.85 6.50 8.97
N ALA A 21 2.32 5.27 9.04
CA ALA A 21 1.75 4.27 9.94
C ALA A 21 1.75 4.69 11.42
N PRO A 22 2.86 5.21 11.99
CA PRO A 22 2.84 5.66 13.39
C PRO A 22 1.89 6.84 13.62
N ARG A 23 1.78 7.74 12.65
CA ARG A 23 0.92 8.92 12.74
C ARG A 23 -0.56 8.56 12.80
N LEU A 24 -0.92 7.41 12.23
CA LEU A 24 -2.29 6.87 12.23
C LEU A 24 -2.51 5.80 13.27
N ASN A 25 -1.49 5.47 14.06
CA ASN A 25 -1.52 4.29 14.94
C ASN A 25 -1.95 3.04 14.18
N ALA A 26 -1.41 2.86 12.99
CA ALA A 26 -1.80 1.79 12.07
C ALA A 26 -0.88 0.58 12.18
N VAL A 27 -1.41 -0.58 11.85
CA VAL A 27 -0.59 -1.76 11.57
C VAL A 27 0.08 -1.54 10.22
N TRP A 28 1.40 -1.68 10.18
CA TRP A 28 2.16 -1.54 8.95
C TRP A 28 2.52 -2.91 8.38
N LEU A 29 2.06 -3.17 7.17
CA LEU A 29 2.33 -4.39 6.43
C LEU A 29 3.29 -4.06 5.29
N ASN A 30 4.57 -4.34 5.50
CA ASN A 30 5.61 -4.15 4.49
C ASN A 30 5.83 -5.47 3.75
N ALA A 31 5.75 -5.44 2.42
CA ALA A 31 5.79 -6.65 1.60
C ALA A 31 7.09 -7.44 1.76
N ASP A 32 8.24 -6.75 1.81
CA ASP A 32 9.53 -7.42 1.94
C ASP A 32 9.66 -8.12 3.29
N GLU A 33 9.21 -7.47 4.36
CA GLU A 33 9.23 -8.05 5.70
C GLU A 33 8.30 -9.27 5.77
N ILE A 34 7.15 -9.19 5.14
CA ILE A 34 6.18 -10.30 5.09
C ILE A 34 6.72 -11.47 4.27
N ARG A 35 7.41 -11.20 3.15
CA ARG A 35 8.10 -12.25 2.40
C ARG A 35 9.19 -12.94 3.24
N LYS A 36 9.94 -12.16 4.00
CA LYS A 36 10.98 -12.66 4.89
C LYS A 36 10.39 -13.59 5.95
N GLN A 37 9.30 -13.19 6.58
CA GLN A 37 8.60 -14.00 7.58
C GLN A 37 8.06 -15.31 7.00
N ALA A 38 7.58 -15.27 5.76
CA ALA A 38 7.04 -16.44 5.07
C ALA A 38 8.11 -17.28 4.39
N ASP A 39 9.35 -16.78 4.33
CA ASP A 39 10.46 -17.39 3.57
C ASP A 39 10.03 -17.69 2.12
N ASP A 40 9.37 -16.72 1.49
CA ASP A 40 8.80 -16.85 0.14
C ASP A 40 9.28 -15.71 -0.75
N TRP A 41 10.34 -15.96 -1.50
CA TRP A 41 10.96 -15.01 -2.42
C TRP A 41 10.66 -15.36 -3.88
N ASP A 42 9.54 -16.04 -4.11
CA ASP A 42 9.09 -16.41 -5.44
C ASP A 42 8.41 -15.23 -6.11
N PHE A 43 9.04 -14.68 -7.16
CA PHE A 43 8.53 -13.56 -7.94
C PHE A 43 7.90 -13.99 -9.27
N THR A 44 7.64 -15.29 -9.44
CA THR A 44 6.82 -15.78 -10.56
C THR A 44 5.39 -15.23 -10.42
N PRO A 45 4.56 -15.29 -11.50
CA PRO A 45 3.16 -14.89 -11.39
C PRO A 45 2.42 -15.57 -10.24
N GLU A 46 2.64 -16.85 -10.01
CA GLU A 46 2.03 -17.61 -8.92
C GLU A 46 2.52 -17.12 -7.55
N GLY A 47 3.82 -16.87 -7.43
CA GLY A 47 4.41 -16.35 -6.20
C GLY A 47 3.92 -14.95 -5.85
N ARG A 48 3.73 -14.12 -6.87
CA ARG A 48 3.19 -12.76 -6.68
C ARG A 48 1.72 -12.81 -6.25
N LYS A 49 0.94 -13.76 -6.77
CA LYS A 49 -0.46 -13.98 -6.33
C LYS A 49 -0.51 -14.44 -4.88
N ARG A 50 0.36 -15.37 -4.48
CA ARG A 50 0.45 -15.81 -3.08
C ARG A 50 0.76 -14.63 -2.16
N GLN A 51 1.70 -13.78 -2.55
CA GLN A 51 2.06 -12.61 -1.77
C GLN A 51 0.89 -11.62 -1.64
N SER A 52 0.19 -11.35 -2.72
CA SER A 52 -1.00 -10.48 -2.69
C SER A 52 -2.07 -11.02 -1.76
N LEU A 53 -2.33 -12.33 -1.81
CA LEU A 53 -3.29 -12.97 -0.92
C LEU A 53 -2.85 -12.91 0.54
N ARG A 54 -1.55 -13.10 0.80
CA ARG A 54 -0.97 -13.00 2.13
C ARG A 54 -1.13 -11.58 2.70
N MET A 55 -0.86 -10.56 1.89
CA MET A 55 -1.06 -9.16 2.27
C MET A 55 -2.52 -8.88 2.60
N TRP A 56 -3.44 -9.36 1.76
CA TRP A 56 -4.87 -9.23 1.98
C TRP A 56 -5.31 -9.89 3.28
N THR A 57 -4.89 -11.13 3.51
CA THR A 57 -5.26 -11.89 4.71
C THR A 57 -4.83 -11.16 5.98
N LEU A 58 -3.59 -10.70 6.02
CA LEU A 58 -3.06 -9.97 7.19
C LEU A 58 -3.79 -8.63 7.39
N ALA A 59 -4.12 -7.94 6.31
CA ALA A 59 -4.88 -6.70 6.38
C ALA A 59 -6.29 -6.93 6.95
N GLU A 60 -6.98 -7.96 6.46
CA GLU A 60 -8.34 -8.28 6.94
C GLU A 60 -8.33 -8.70 8.42
N GLU A 61 -7.33 -9.47 8.85
CA GLU A 61 -7.18 -9.84 10.26
C GLU A 61 -7.03 -8.61 11.16
N ALA A 62 -6.22 -7.64 10.73
CA ALA A 62 -6.04 -6.39 11.48
C ALA A 62 -7.33 -5.55 11.50
N MET A 63 -8.03 -5.49 10.37
CA MET A 63 -9.32 -4.78 10.27
C MET A 63 -10.38 -5.39 11.19
N GLU A 64 -10.41 -6.70 11.31
CA GLU A 64 -11.32 -7.39 12.26
C GLU A 64 -11.06 -6.98 13.71
N LYS A 65 -9.84 -6.58 14.03
CA LYS A 65 -9.46 -6.07 15.35
C LYS A 65 -9.62 -4.55 15.47
N ASN A 66 -10.37 -3.95 14.57
CA ASN A 66 -10.59 -2.48 14.50
C ASN A 66 -9.32 -1.67 14.37
N ARG A 67 -8.29 -2.22 13.70
CA ARG A 67 -7.03 -1.51 13.45
C ARG A 67 -7.05 -0.89 12.06
N THR A 68 -6.49 0.31 11.96
CA THR A 68 -6.14 0.90 10.66
C THR A 68 -4.91 0.17 10.11
N VAL A 69 -4.87 -0.05 8.81
CA VAL A 69 -3.79 -0.78 8.14
C VAL A 69 -3.14 0.10 7.09
N VAL A 70 -1.82 0.13 7.07
CA VAL A 70 -1.02 0.69 5.98
C VAL A 70 -0.24 -0.46 5.36
N ALA A 71 -0.60 -0.83 4.13
CA ALA A 71 0.08 -1.89 3.39
C ALA A 71 0.89 -1.26 2.26
N ASP A 72 2.19 -1.58 2.18
CA ASP A 72 3.03 -1.12 1.09
C ASP A 72 3.56 -2.30 0.29
N PHE A 73 3.16 -2.39 -0.95
CA PHE A 73 3.64 -3.38 -1.91
C PHE A 73 3.39 -2.90 -3.34
N ILE A 74 3.99 -3.58 -4.31
CA ILE A 74 3.92 -3.15 -5.72
C ILE A 74 2.48 -3.08 -6.20
N CYS A 75 1.70 -4.12 -5.93
CA CYS A 75 0.29 -4.25 -6.34
C CYS A 75 0.13 -3.86 -7.82
N PRO A 76 0.77 -4.62 -8.75
CA PRO A 76 1.10 -4.11 -10.07
C PRO A 76 -0.07 -4.07 -11.07
N THR A 77 -1.16 -4.77 -10.79
CA THR A 77 -2.25 -4.90 -11.77
C THR A 77 -3.57 -4.42 -11.19
N LYS A 78 -4.50 -4.09 -12.08
CA LYS A 78 -5.87 -3.76 -11.69
C LYS A 78 -6.50 -4.91 -10.89
N GLU A 79 -6.27 -6.16 -11.32
CA GLU A 79 -6.78 -7.35 -10.64
C GLU A 79 -6.28 -7.43 -9.18
N THR A 80 -4.98 -7.24 -8.96
CA THR A 80 -4.42 -7.29 -7.61
C THR A 80 -4.94 -6.17 -6.72
N ARG A 81 -5.16 -4.99 -7.28
CA ARG A 81 -5.74 -3.86 -6.54
C ARG A 81 -7.19 -4.11 -6.16
N GLU A 82 -7.99 -4.64 -7.07
CA GLU A 82 -9.38 -5.00 -6.79
C GLU A 82 -9.47 -6.10 -5.73
N GLN A 83 -8.59 -7.09 -5.81
CA GLN A 83 -8.52 -8.18 -4.84
C GLN A 83 -8.15 -7.67 -3.45
N PHE A 84 -7.19 -6.74 -3.34
CA PHE A 84 -6.81 -6.14 -2.07
C PHE A 84 -7.93 -5.27 -1.50
N ASN A 85 -8.64 -4.56 -2.36
CA ASN A 85 -9.81 -3.74 -2.02
C ASN A 85 -9.52 -2.72 -0.92
N ALA A 86 -8.57 -1.83 -1.15
CA ALA A 86 -8.23 -0.78 -0.19
C ALA A 86 -9.32 0.30 -0.13
N ASP A 87 -9.48 0.89 1.05
CA ASP A 87 -10.34 2.05 1.26
C ASP A 87 -9.70 3.34 0.74
N TYR A 88 -8.37 3.37 0.73
CA TYR A 88 -7.59 4.55 0.32
C TYR A 88 -6.33 4.08 -0.40
N VAL A 89 -6.11 4.59 -1.61
CA VAL A 89 -4.97 4.20 -2.45
C VAL A 89 -4.04 5.38 -2.66
N VAL A 90 -2.77 5.18 -2.31
CA VAL A 90 -1.67 6.11 -2.59
C VAL A 90 -0.83 5.51 -3.70
N TRP A 91 -0.74 6.21 -4.82
CA TRP A 91 0.11 5.81 -5.94
C TRP A 91 1.43 6.57 -5.90
N MET A 92 2.52 5.81 -5.74
CA MET A 92 3.88 6.35 -5.78
C MET A 92 4.35 6.45 -7.23
N ASP A 93 4.08 7.58 -7.87
CA ASP A 93 4.47 7.87 -9.25
C ASP A 93 5.72 8.76 -9.28
N THR A 94 6.79 8.27 -8.66
CA THR A 94 8.06 9.00 -8.52
C THR A 94 9.11 8.58 -9.53
N ILE A 95 8.94 7.40 -10.13
CA ILE A 95 9.82 6.85 -11.16
C ILE A 95 8.97 6.21 -12.26
N LYS A 96 9.50 6.13 -13.47
CA LYS A 96 8.78 5.58 -14.63
C LYS A 96 9.11 4.11 -14.87
N GLU A 97 10.27 3.65 -14.43
CA GLU A 97 10.69 2.26 -14.53
C GLU A 97 11.60 1.90 -13.36
N CYS A 98 11.65 0.62 -13.04
CA CYS A 98 12.59 0.08 -12.06
C CYS A 98 13.62 -0.79 -12.77
N ARG A 99 14.59 -1.32 -12.00
CA ARG A 99 15.66 -2.18 -12.54
C ARG A 99 15.19 -3.60 -12.91
N PHE A 100 13.94 -3.96 -12.58
CA PHE A 100 13.39 -5.29 -12.86
C PHE A 100 12.46 -5.22 -14.07
N GLU A 101 12.94 -5.71 -15.21
CA GLU A 101 12.25 -5.60 -16.50
C GLU A 101 10.90 -6.32 -16.51
N ASP A 102 10.81 -7.48 -15.88
CA ASP A 102 9.58 -8.25 -15.75
C ASP A 102 8.51 -7.49 -14.96
N THR A 103 8.92 -6.77 -13.91
CA THR A 103 8.02 -5.93 -13.11
C THR A 103 7.55 -4.73 -13.93
N ASN A 104 8.44 -4.09 -14.69
CA ASN A 104 8.07 -2.98 -15.57
C ASN A 104 6.99 -3.40 -16.59
N LYS A 105 7.13 -4.59 -17.16
CA LYS A 105 6.17 -5.12 -18.14
C LYS A 105 4.82 -5.47 -17.52
N MET A 106 4.83 -5.91 -16.27
CA MET A 106 3.62 -6.31 -15.55
C MET A 106 2.85 -5.11 -15.01
N PHE A 107 3.52 -4.02 -14.69
CA PHE A 107 2.93 -2.90 -13.97
C PHE A 107 1.95 -2.12 -14.85
N GLU A 108 0.71 -2.06 -14.39
CA GLU A 108 -0.35 -1.24 -14.98
C GLU A 108 -0.51 0.03 -14.16
N GLU A 109 -0.38 1.19 -14.79
CA GLU A 109 -0.63 2.45 -14.09
C GLU A 109 -2.08 2.49 -13.61
N PRO A 110 -2.33 2.91 -12.35
CA PRO A 110 -3.70 2.96 -11.85
C PRO A 110 -4.48 4.11 -12.52
N THR A 111 -5.75 3.84 -12.82
CA THR A 111 -6.69 4.87 -13.27
C THR A 111 -7.50 5.42 -12.10
N GLU A 112 -7.54 4.68 -10.99
CA GLU A 112 -8.26 5.06 -9.78
C GLU A 112 -7.30 5.07 -8.60
N TYR A 113 -7.20 6.20 -7.91
CA TYR A 113 -6.39 6.38 -6.72
C TYR A 113 -6.92 7.59 -5.95
N ASN A 114 -6.61 7.65 -4.67
CA ASN A 114 -7.02 8.77 -3.82
C ASN A 114 -5.92 9.84 -3.75
N PHE A 115 -4.67 9.44 -3.87
CA PHE A 115 -3.54 10.34 -3.75
C PHE A 115 -2.41 9.90 -4.69
N ARG A 116 -1.81 10.86 -5.40
CA ARG A 116 -0.69 10.59 -6.31
C ARG A 116 0.55 11.32 -5.81
N VAL A 117 1.60 10.58 -5.52
CA VAL A 117 2.86 11.12 -5.03
C VAL A 117 3.83 11.21 -6.21
N THR A 118 4.30 12.41 -6.54
CA THR A 118 5.07 12.67 -7.75
C THR A 118 6.53 13.05 -7.50
N SER A 119 6.95 13.13 -6.23
CA SER A 119 8.33 13.42 -5.85
C SER A 119 8.70 12.64 -4.60
N LYS A 120 9.99 12.59 -4.28
CA LYS A 120 10.49 11.87 -3.11
C LYS A 120 10.58 12.73 -1.84
N ASP A 121 9.79 13.77 -1.74
CA ASP A 121 9.66 14.58 -0.52
C ASP A 121 8.70 13.89 0.45
N ALA A 122 9.16 12.82 1.10
CA ALA A 122 8.33 11.97 1.94
C ALA A 122 7.71 12.72 3.13
N GLU A 123 8.42 13.66 3.73
CA GLU A 123 7.90 14.47 4.83
C GLU A 123 6.63 15.24 4.45
N MET A 124 6.70 15.93 3.32
CA MET A 124 5.56 16.71 2.83
C MET A 124 4.36 15.82 2.51
N TRP A 125 4.60 14.73 1.77
CA TRP A 125 3.52 13.82 1.38
C TRP A 125 2.92 13.11 2.58
N ALA A 126 3.75 12.69 3.54
CA ALA A 126 3.27 12.05 4.76
C ALA A 126 2.35 12.99 5.55
N TYR A 127 2.69 14.26 5.65
CA TYR A 127 1.85 15.25 6.31
C TYR A 127 0.49 15.37 5.62
N LEU A 128 0.49 15.59 4.30
CA LEU A 128 -0.75 15.79 3.53
C LEU A 128 -1.64 14.56 3.58
N ILE A 129 -1.09 13.37 3.36
CA ILE A 129 -1.85 12.12 3.35
C ILE A 129 -2.41 11.82 4.74
N THR A 130 -1.61 12.00 5.78
CA THR A 130 -2.05 11.75 7.15
C THR A 130 -3.23 12.63 7.53
N GLN A 131 -3.19 13.91 7.16
CA GLN A 131 -4.30 14.85 7.44
C GLN A 131 -5.57 14.39 6.73
N GLU A 132 -5.49 14.06 5.45
CA GLU A 132 -6.65 13.62 4.67
C GLU A 132 -7.23 12.32 5.23
N VAL A 133 -6.38 11.34 5.55
CA VAL A 133 -6.83 10.06 6.08
C VAL A 133 -7.46 10.22 7.48
N ARG A 134 -6.88 11.04 8.34
CA ARG A 134 -7.48 11.34 9.66
C ARG A 134 -8.87 11.93 9.52
N ASP A 135 -9.06 12.87 8.60
CA ASP A 135 -10.36 13.46 8.34
C ASP A 135 -11.37 12.40 7.88
N LEU A 136 -10.96 11.51 6.99
CA LEU A 136 -11.81 10.43 6.51
C LEU A 136 -12.19 9.45 7.62
N ILE A 137 -11.24 9.08 8.47
CA ILE A 137 -11.47 8.20 9.63
C ILE A 137 -12.47 8.86 10.59
N TRP A 138 -12.30 10.15 10.87
CA TRP A 138 -13.18 10.90 11.75
C TRP A 138 -14.60 10.95 11.19
N LEU A 139 -14.76 11.22 9.90
CA LEU A 139 -16.05 11.25 9.24
C LEU A 139 -16.74 9.87 9.28
N GLU A 140 -15.99 8.80 9.09
CA GLU A 140 -16.51 7.44 9.17
C GLU A 140 -17.03 7.12 10.58
N GLN A 141 -16.28 7.50 11.62
CA GLN A 141 -16.70 7.33 13.01
C GLN A 141 -17.95 8.14 13.33
N LYS A 142 -18.05 9.35 12.82
CA LYS A 142 -19.24 10.20 12.97
C LYS A 142 -20.48 9.55 12.34
N ARG A 143 -20.31 8.92 11.18
CA ARG A 143 -21.41 8.27 10.47
C ARG A 143 -21.95 7.06 11.24
N LYS A 144 -21.09 6.37 11.98
CA LYS A 144 -21.44 5.18 12.79
C LYS A 144 -22.02 5.53 14.16
N ALA A 145 -21.85 6.77 14.59
CA ALA A 145 -22.34 7.21 15.91
C ALA A 145 -23.85 7.43 15.94
#